data_1acc534a6b8f0ed9500795dd98c0ee3f
#
_entry.id   1acc534a6b8f0ed9500795dd98c0ee3f
#
_cell.length_a   1.000
_cell.length_b   1.000
_cell.length_c   1.000
_cell.angle_alpha   90.00
_cell.angle_beta   90.00
_cell.angle_gamma   90.00
#
_symmetry.space_group_name_H-M   'P 1'
#
loop_
_entity.id
_entity.type
_entity.pdbx_description
1 polymer ?
#
loop_
_entity_poly.entity_id
_entity_poly.type
_entity_poly.pdbx_seq_one_letter_code
_entity_poly.pdbx_strand_id
1 'polypeptide(L)'
;MKPEYRQMPPGGLVRIEGDEGIRFGTFMFNPHSLIAARLLDRDPAAQIGVDWLRTRLREAIVLRERVCDTAFHRLVHAEADRLPGMVIDRYDDVAVLQANTAGMDRLTPLIVEALTGMLPLRAVVARNDSTVRRQEGLGEDVALLFGDDARADVVEGGVRFPIDPLSGQKTGWFFDQRPNRDRVAALAEGARVLDVFSHVGAFGLRCALAGAREVTLVDSSAAALAHAEQAAALNGVAERVHVRREDAFEAMTALAGERFDIVVCDPPAFAKSRKDADAGLRAYGRVARLAAPLVAPGGFLFVASCSHHAALEPWTAQIAFGLHRARREGRILVTAGAGPDHPVHPHLPETAYLKAQLIQVL
;
A
#
# COMPACT_ATOMS: atom_id res chain seq x y z
N MET A 1 31.59 13.81 -12.34
CA MET A 1 31.70 12.38 -12.76
C MET A 1 32.39 12.32 -14.12
N LYS A 2 33.30 11.35 -14.33
CA LYS A 2 34.01 11.18 -15.61
C LYS A 2 33.03 10.70 -16.70
N PRO A 3 33.24 11.03 -18.00
CA PRO A 3 32.31 10.66 -19.08
C PRO A 3 32.02 9.17 -19.20
N GLU A 4 32.92 8.32 -18.75
CA GLU A 4 32.84 6.85 -18.82
C GLU A 4 31.68 6.24 -18.01
N TYR A 5 31.13 6.97 -17.00
CA TYR A 5 30.05 6.46 -16.18
C TYR A 5 28.76 6.18 -16.98
N ARG A 6 28.55 6.88 -18.11
CA ARG A 6 27.40 6.67 -18.99
C ARG A 6 27.41 5.32 -19.71
N GLN A 7 28.58 4.68 -19.78
CA GLN A 7 28.76 3.37 -20.41
C GLN A 7 28.60 2.21 -19.43
N MET A 8 28.45 2.50 -18.14
CA MET A 8 28.26 1.45 -17.15
C MET A 8 26.87 0.80 -17.30
N PRO A 9 26.76 -0.53 -17.16
CA PRO A 9 25.49 -1.21 -17.27
C PRO A 9 24.56 -0.80 -16.12
N PRO A 10 23.26 -0.54 -16.39
CA PRO A 10 22.28 -0.27 -15.36
C PRO A 10 22.24 -1.38 -14.29
N GLY A 11 22.16 -0.99 -13.03
CA GLY A 11 22.14 -1.90 -11.88
C GLY A 11 23.51 -2.48 -11.51
N GLY A 12 24.60 -2.02 -12.14
CA GLY A 12 25.96 -2.43 -11.80
C GLY A 12 26.37 -1.97 -10.40
N LEU A 13 27.21 -2.75 -9.72
CA LEU A 13 27.77 -2.36 -8.42
C LEU A 13 28.95 -1.41 -8.63
N VAL A 14 28.99 -0.33 -7.86
CA VAL A 14 30.04 0.67 -7.90
C VAL A 14 30.47 1.07 -6.49
N ARG A 15 31.70 1.57 -6.38
CA ARG A 15 32.19 2.28 -5.19
C ARG A 15 32.23 3.77 -5.51
N ILE A 16 31.66 4.56 -4.63
CA ILE A 16 31.72 6.02 -4.76
C ILE A 16 32.83 6.52 -3.86
N GLU A 17 33.72 7.31 -4.45
CA GLU A 17 34.85 7.93 -3.80
C GLU A 17 34.81 9.44 -4.04
N GLY A 18 35.04 10.24 -2.99
CA GLY A 18 35.17 11.69 -3.07
C GLY A 18 36.54 12.11 -3.55
N ASP A 19 36.69 13.40 -3.85
CA ASP A 19 37.92 13.96 -4.37
C ASP A 19 39.13 13.82 -3.40
N GLU A 20 38.85 13.69 -2.10
CA GLU A 20 39.85 13.46 -1.05
C GLU A 20 40.16 11.98 -0.79
N GLY A 21 39.67 11.06 -1.65
CA GLY A 21 39.83 9.63 -1.47
C GLY A 21 38.91 9.00 -0.42
N ILE A 22 37.94 9.75 0.12
CA ILE A 22 36.95 9.25 1.07
C ILE A 22 36.00 8.33 0.35
N ARG A 23 35.91 7.08 0.81
CA ARG A 23 35.01 6.07 0.24
C ARG A 23 33.68 6.08 0.97
N PHE A 24 32.58 6.28 0.23
CA PHE A 24 31.23 6.40 0.81
C PHE A 24 30.51 5.05 0.94
N GLY A 25 31.01 3.98 0.34
CA GLY A 25 30.44 2.65 0.41
C GLY A 25 30.26 1.96 -0.94
N THR A 26 29.48 0.88 -0.92
CA THR A 26 29.06 0.10 -2.10
C THR A 26 27.66 0.51 -2.51
N PHE A 27 27.47 0.83 -3.79
CA PHE A 27 26.23 1.33 -4.37
C PHE A 27 25.81 0.47 -5.56
N MET A 28 24.51 0.40 -5.83
CA MET A 28 24.03 0.08 -7.16
C MET A 28 23.91 1.37 -7.98
N PHE A 29 24.21 1.28 -9.28
CA PHE A 29 24.32 2.43 -10.15
C PHE A 29 23.47 2.26 -11.41
N ASN A 30 22.73 3.31 -11.79
CA ASN A 30 22.01 3.38 -13.05
C ASN A 30 22.28 4.74 -13.73
N PRO A 31 23.05 4.79 -14.83
CA PRO A 31 23.40 6.04 -15.49
C PRO A 31 22.19 6.78 -16.12
N HIS A 32 21.05 6.11 -16.26
CA HIS A 32 19.84 6.65 -16.88
C HIS A 32 18.80 7.13 -15.85
N SER A 33 19.00 6.80 -14.58
CA SER A 33 18.09 7.23 -13.50
C SER A 33 18.46 8.61 -12.96
N LEU A 34 17.45 9.41 -12.57
CA LEU A 34 17.67 10.69 -11.87
C LEU A 34 18.40 10.49 -10.54
N ILE A 35 18.13 9.39 -9.85
CA ILE A 35 18.88 8.94 -8.68
C ILE A 35 19.87 7.88 -9.16
N ALA A 36 20.98 8.35 -9.73
CA ALA A 36 21.93 7.48 -10.41
C ALA A 36 22.60 6.44 -9.50
N ALA A 37 22.78 6.73 -8.21
CA ALA A 37 23.42 5.81 -7.26
C ALA A 37 22.58 5.66 -6.00
N ARG A 38 22.39 4.41 -5.55
CA ARG A 38 21.68 4.08 -4.31
C ARG A 38 22.59 3.23 -3.43
N LEU A 39 22.79 3.67 -2.18
CA LEU A 39 23.66 3.00 -1.20
C LEU A 39 23.09 1.63 -0.84
N LEU A 40 23.89 0.58 -0.93
CA LEU A 40 23.62 -0.75 -0.44
C LEU A 40 24.31 -1.02 0.88
N ASP A 41 25.61 -0.66 0.97
CA ASP A 41 26.39 -0.84 2.18
C ASP A 41 27.38 0.31 2.37
N ARG A 42 27.60 0.72 3.63
CA ARG A 42 28.59 1.73 3.98
C ARG A 42 30.02 1.20 3.86
N ASP A 43 30.21 -0.12 3.93
CA ASP A 43 31.51 -0.75 3.65
C ASP A 43 31.78 -0.74 2.13
N PRO A 44 32.83 -0.04 1.67
CA PRO A 44 33.20 -0.05 0.26
C PRO A 44 33.75 -1.38 -0.23
N ALA A 45 34.06 -2.32 0.69
CA ALA A 45 34.52 -3.68 0.37
C ALA A 45 33.40 -4.73 0.44
N ALA A 46 32.18 -4.31 0.78
CA ALA A 46 31.04 -5.25 0.90
C ALA A 46 30.84 -6.09 -0.35
N GLN A 47 30.74 -7.39 -0.16
CA GLN A 47 30.39 -8.34 -1.21
C GLN A 47 28.87 -8.52 -1.26
N ILE A 48 28.23 -7.93 -2.27
CA ILE A 48 26.78 -7.99 -2.45
C ILE A 48 26.42 -9.32 -3.10
N GLY A 49 26.11 -10.31 -2.28
CA GLY A 49 25.75 -11.67 -2.69
C GLY A 49 24.64 -12.22 -1.78
N VAL A 50 24.40 -13.54 -1.87
CA VAL A 50 23.32 -14.21 -1.14
C VAL A 50 23.43 -14.03 0.39
N ASP A 51 24.63 -14.10 0.97
CA ASP A 51 24.81 -13.97 2.41
C ASP A 51 24.59 -12.52 2.90
N TRP A 52 24.97 -11.53 2.08
CA TRP A 52 24.64 -10.14 2.35
C TRP A 52 23.12 -9.93 2.32
N LEU A 53 22.43 -10.48 1.31
CA LEU A 53 20.98 -10.44 1.18
C LEU A 53 20.29 -11.16 2.35
N ARG A 54 20.77 -12.34 2.75
CA ARG A 54 20.27 -13.06 3.94
C ARG A 54 20.36 -12.20 5.19
N THR A 55 21.42 -11.42 5.33
CA THR A 55 21.57 -10.52 6.49
C THR A 55 20.50 -9.43 6.46
N ARG A 56 20.28 -8.76 5.32
CA ARG A 56 19.23 -7.72 5.18
C ARG A 56 17.83 -8.28 5.38
N LEU A 57 17.54 -9.42 4.78
CA LEU A 57 16.25 -10.10 4.93
C LEU A 57 16.01 -10.56 6.38
N ARG A 58 17.03 -11.05 7.07
CA ARG A 58 16.91 -11.41 8.49
C ARG A 58 16.56 -10.21 9.36
N GLU A 59 17.18 -9.05 9.12
CA GLU A 59 16.85 -7.80 9.82
C GLU A 59 15.38 -7.41 9.59
N ALA A 60 14.90 -7.52 8.35
CA ALA A 60 13.52 -7.24 7.99
C ALA A 60 12.53 -8.25 8.63
N ILE A 61 12.84 -9.56 8.59
CA ILE A 61 12.05 -10.62 9.24
C ILE A 61 11.93 -10.37 10.73
N VAL A 62 13.05 -10.18 11.44
CA VAL A 62 13.07 -9.94 12.89
C VAL A 62 12.26 -8.68 13.26
N LEU A 63 12.30 -7.64 12.44
CA LEU A 63 11.45 -6.47 12.68
C LEU A 63 9.97 -6.83 12.59
N ARG A 64 9.55 -7.53 11.52
CA ARG A 64 8.13 -7.89 11.30
C ARG A 64 7.62 -8.86 12.36
N GLU A 65 8.42 -9.80 12.82
CA GLU A 65 8.07 -10.70 13.92
C GLU A 65 7.80 -9.96 15.24
N ARG A 66 8.35 -8.75 15.42
CA ARG A 66 8.11 -7.91 16.61
C ARG A 66 6.92 -6.97 16.48
N VAL A 67 6.60 -6.54 15.26
CA VAL A 67 5.60 -5.48 15.03
C VAL A 67 4.35 -5.97 14.33
N CYS A 68 4.35 -7.21 13.83
CA CYS A 68 3.21 -7.86 13.19
C CYS A 68 2.94 -9.19 13.90
N ASP A 69 1.68 -9.46 14.20
CA ASP A 69 1.18 -10.70 14.81
C ASP A 69 0.74 -11.75 13.78
N THR A 70 1.15 -11.60 12.54
CA THR A 70 0.66 -12.40 11.40
C THR A 70 1.74 -12.59 10.35
N ALA A 71 1.63 -13.66 9.55
CA ALA A 71 2.48 -13.94 8.39
C ALA A 71 2.02 -13.20 7.10
N PHE A 72 0.99 -12.35 7.19
CA PHE A 72 0.48 -11.54 6.08
C PHE A 72 0.90 -10.09 6.29
N HIS A 73 2.02 -9.67 5.70
CA HIS A 73 2.57 -8.33 5.89
C HIS A 73 3.54 -7.95 4.76
N ARG A 74 3.85 -6.66 4.66
CA ARG A 74 4.99 -6.19 3.89
C ARG A 74 6.28 -6.59 4.57
N LEU A 75 7.01 -7.54 3.98
CA LEU A 75 8.28 -8.04 4.54
C LEU A 75 9.45 -7.08 4.28
N VAL A 76 9.51 -6.48 3.07
CA VAL A 76 10.56 -5.52 2.72
C VAL A 76 9.92 -4.26 2.15
N HIS A 77 10.28 -3.11 2.70
CA HIS A 77 9.81 -1.79 2.30
C HIS A 77 10.98 -0.88 1.86
N ALA A 78 11.57 -1.25 0.74
CA ALA A 78 12.57 -0.49 -0.01
C ALA A 78 13.72 0.09 0.85
N GLU A 79 13.93 1.40 0.79
CA GLU A 79 15.03 2.10 1.45
C GLU A 79 15.01 1.95 2.96
N ALA A 80 13.84 1.82 3.56
CA ALA A 80 13.72 1.67 5.01
C ALA A 80 14.26 0.32 5.52
N ASP A 81 14.24 -0.71 4.67
CA ASP A 81 14.85 -2.02 4.94
C ASP A 81 16.23 -2.18 4.27
N ARG A 82 16.83 -1.09 3.81
CA ARG A 82 18.16 -1.05 3.16
C ARG A 82 18.28 -1.91 1.89
N LEU A 83 17.15 -2.14 1.22
CA LEU A 83 17.05 -2.78 -0.11
C LEU A 83 16.36 -1.81 -1.07
N PRO A 84 17.07 -0.73 -1.51
CA PRO A 84 16.46 0.41 -2.19
C PRO A 84 15.69 0.02 -3.44
N GLY A 85 14.38 0.31 -3.46
CA GLY A 85 13.47 -0.02 -4.55
C GLY A 85 12.97 -1.47 -4.58
N MET A 86 13.33 -2.32 -3.59
CA MET A 86 12.76 -3.66 -3.44
C MET A 86 11.54 -3.60 -2.52
N VAL A 87 10.44 -4.13 -2.99
CA VAL A 87 9.24 -4.38 -2.18
C VAL A 87 9.00 -5.88 -2.15
N ILE A 88 8.74 -6.44 -0.96
CA ILE A 88 8.36 -7.85 -0.81
C ILE A 88 7.16 -7.92 0.13
N ASP A 89 6.06 -8.47 -0.35
CA ASP A 89 4.89 -8.80 0.44
C ASP A 89 4.85 -10.30 0.73
N ARG A 90 4.60 -10.66 1.98
CA ARG A 90 4.47 -12.04 2.43
C ARG A 90 3.01 -12.40 2.66
N TYR A 91 2.61 -13.52 2.11
CA TYR A 91 1.29 -14.14 2.22
C TYR A 91 1.45 -15.55 2.79
N ASP A 92 1.89 -15.63 4.05
CA ASP A 92 2.25 -16.87 4.74
C ASP A 92 3.39 -17.63 4.04
N ASP A 93 3.07 -18.59 3.18
CA ASP A 93 4.00 -19.40 2.40
C ASP A 93 4.19 -18.95 0.94
N VAL A 94 3.63 -17.78 0.58
CA VAL A 94 3.83 -17.13 -0.72
C VAL A 94 4.48 -15.78 -0.53
N ALA A 95 5.48 -15.44 -1.35
CA ALA A 95 6.07 -14.11 -1.40
C ALA A 95 5.83 -13.46 -2.78
N VAL A 96 5.52 -12.17 -2.76
CA VAL A 96 5.37 -11.35 -3.98
C VAL A 96 6.38 -10.22 -3.91
N LEU A 97 7.25 -10.12 -4.91
CA LEU A 97 8.27 -9.10 -4.97
C LEU A 97 8.07 -8.13 -6.14
N GLN A 98 8.50 -6.88 -5.93
CA GLN A 98 8.64 -5.86 -6.97
C GLN A 98 10.05 -5.29 -6.92
N ALA A 99 10.81 -5.46 -7.99
CA ALA A 99 12.14 -4.89 -8.16
C ALA A 99 12.03 -3.59 -8.95
N ASN A 100 11.87 -2.47 -8.25
CA ASN A 100 11.61 -1.16 -8.86
C ASN A 100 12.88 -0.40 -9.28
N THR A 101 14.08 -0.96 -9.08
CA THR A 101 15.37 -0.40 -9.46
C THR A 101 16.19 -1.41 -10.24
N ALA A 102 17.02 -0.94 -11.17
CA ALA A 102 17.85 -1.80 -12.00
C ALA A 102 18.80 -2.70 -11.18
N GLY A 103 19.28 -2.22 -10.03
CA GLY A 103 20.11 -3.03 -9.13
C GLY A 103 19.35 -4.17 -8.47
N MET A 104 18.15 -3.91 -7.96
CA MET A 104 17.32 -4.96 -7.36
C MET A 104 16.78 -5.94 -8.40
N ASP A 105 16.49 -5.48 -9.60
CA ASP A 105 16.10 -6.35 -10.71
C ASP A 105 17.21 -7.38 -11.01
N ARG A 106 18.47 -6.93 -11.11
CA ARG A 106 19.63 -7.83 -11.29
C ARG A 106 19.87 -8.77 -10.11
N LEU A 107 19.56 -8.34 -8.90
CA LEU A 107 19.72 -9.15 -7.68
C LEU A 107 18.54 -10.10 -7.44
N THR A 108 17.45 -10.01 -8.19
CA THR A 108 16.23 -10.83 -8.00
C THR A 108 16.53 -12.33 -7.90
N PRO A 109 17.37 -12.98 -8.74
CA PRO A 109 17.66 -14.41 -8.58
C PRO A 109 18.29 -14.75 -7.23
N LEU A 110 19.23 -13.92 -6.75
CA LEU A 110 19.87 -14.10 -5.44
C LEU A 110 18.91 -13.80 -4.28
N ILE A 111 17.98 -12.85 -4.47
CA ILE A 111 16.93 -12.56 -3.48
C ILE A 111 15.98 -13.75 -3.34
N VAL A 112 15.56 -14.37 -4.44
CA VAL A 112 14.72 -15.58 -4.42
C VAL A 112 15.45 -16.72 -3.70
N GLU A 113 16.73 -16.97 -4.02
CA GLU A 113 17.55 -17.97 -3.32
C GLU A 113 17.65 -17.69 -1.82
N ALA A 114 17.89 -16.45 -1.43
CA ALA A 114 17.96 -16.08 -0.02
C ALA A 114 16.61 -16.27 0.69
N LEU A 115 15.50 -15.83 0.10
CA LEU A 115 14.14 -15.96 0.66
C LEU A 115 13.73 -17.41 0.87
N THR A 116 13.89 -18.25 -0.16
CA THR A 116 13.50 -19.67 -0.12
C THR A 116 14.39 -20.49 0.81
N GLY A 117 15.63 -20.04 1.05
CA GLY A 117 16.53 -20.63 2.06
C GLY A 117 16.25 -20.18 3.49
N MET A 118 15.43 -19.15 3.71
CA MET A 118 15.14 -18.58 5.04
C MET A 118 13.69 -18.77 5.49
N LEU A 119 12.75 -18.83 4.57
CA LEU A 119 11.31 -18.94 4.83
C LEU A 119 10.77 -20.20 4.12
N PRO A 120 9.78 -20.90 4.70
CA PRO A 120 9.15 -22.07 4.11
C PRO A 120 8.18 -21.64 2.99
N LEU A 121 8.69 -21.04 1.94
CA LEU A 121 7.89 -20.55 0.83
C LEU A 121 7.61 -21.68 -0.17
N ARG A 122 6.34 -21.81 -0.59
CA ARG A 122 5.93 -22.69 -1.68
C ARG A 122 5.95 -21.97 -3.04
N ALA A 123 5.85 -20.63 -3.04
CA ALA A 123 5.92 -19.84 -4.28
C ALA A 123 6.52 -18.45 -4.04
N VAL A 124 7.21 -17.94 -5.08
CA VAL A 124 7.67 -16.55 -5.17
C VAL A 124 7.24 -15.98 -6.52
N VAL A 125 6.55 -14.86 -6.51
CA VAL A 125 6.05 -14.15 -7.71
C VAL A 125 6.77 -12.82 -7.87
N ALA A 126 7.19 -12.49 -9.09
CA ALA A 126 7.56 -11.14 -9.47
C ALA A 126 6.33 -10.40 -10.00
N ARG A 127 6.03 -9.24 -9.44
CA ARG A 127 5.01 -8.28 -9.89
C ARG A 127 5.69 -6.99 -10.34
N ASN A 128 6.47 -7.12 -11.40
CA ASN A 128 7.27 -6.05 -11.98
C ASN A 128 6.47 -5.19 -12.98
N ASP A 129 5.17 -5.04 -12.78
CA ASP A 129 4.23 -4.24 -13.57
C ASP A 129 4.05 -2.79 -13.04
N SER A 130 4.96 -2.35 -12.18
CA SER A 130 4.99 -0.98 -11.65
C SER A 130 5.52 0.02 -12.69
N THR A 131 4.79 1.12 -12.89
CA THR A 131 5.20 2.19 -13.81
C THR A 131 6.51 2.88 -13.41
N VAL A 132 6.92 2.79 -12.15
CA VAL A 132 8.19 3.34 -11.64
C VAL A 132 9.39 2.67 -12.33
N ARG A 133 9.29 1.42 -12.74
CA ARG A 133 10.34 0.66 -13.44
C ARG A 133 10.77 1.33 -14.76
N ARG A 134 9.84 1.99 -15.46
CA ARG A 134 10.15 2.73 -16.69
C ARG A 134 11.16 3.86 -16.46
N GLN A 135 11.18 4.47 -15.27
CA GLN A 135 12.14 5.52 -14.92
C GLN A 135 13.57 4.96 -14.71
N GLU A 136 13.67 3.67 -14.45
CA GLU A 136 14.92 2.93 -14.34
C GLU A 136 15.34 2.26 -15.67
N GLY A 137 14.54 2.41 -16.74
CA GLY A 137 14.78 1.77 -18.04
C GLY A 137 14.44 0.27 -18.04
N LEU A 138 13.60 -0.19 -17.11
CA LEU A 138 13.20 -1.59 -16.98
C LEU A 138 11.87 -1.86 -17.67
N GLY A 139 11.70 -3.09 -18.18
CA GLY A 139 10.43 -3.59 -18.67
C GLY A 139 9.44 -3.91 -17.54
N GLU A 140 8.19 -4.14 -17.93
CA GLU A 140 7.13 -4.61 -17.03
C GLU A 140 6.87 -6.09 -17.31
N ASP A 141 6.85 -6.92 -16.27
CA ASP A 141 6.58 -8.34 -16.35
C ASP A 141 5.91 -8.86 -15.08
N VAL A 142 5.18 -9.96 -15.22
CA VAL A 142 4.63 -10.75 -14.11
C VAL A 142 5.05 -12.20 -14.33
N ALA A 143 5.73 -12.79 -13.35
CA ALA A 143 6.28 -14.12 -13.49
C ALA A 143 6.27 -14.89 -12.16
N LEU A 144 6.05 -16.20 -12.23
CA LEU A 144 6.32 -17.11 -11.14
C LEU A 144 7.81 -17.45 -11.15
N LEU A 145 8.54 -17.06 -10.10
CA LEU A 145 9.99 -17.22 -9.99
C LEU A 145 10.39 -18.51 -9.26
N PHE A 146 9.52 -19.02 -8.41
CA PHE A 146 9.71 -20.25 -7.64
C PHE A 146 8.36 -20.89 -7.34
N GLY A 147 8.32 -22.25 -7.36
CA GLY A 147 7.10 -23.01 -7.12
C GLY A 147 6.22 -23.15 -8.35
N ASP A 148 4.98 -23.61 -8.16
CA ASP A 148 4.03 -23.94 -9.23
C ASP A 148 2.62 -23.36 -9.02
N ASP A 149 2.26 -22.95 -7.79
CA ASP A 149 0.98 -22.32 -7.47
C ASP A 149 1.18 -21.16 -6.48
N ALA A 150 0.79 -19.95 -6.89
CA ALA A 150 0.91 -18.73 -6.09
C ALA A 150 -0.41 -18.25 -5.47
N ARG A 151 -1.53 -18.95 -5.70
CA ARG A 151 -2.82 -18.56 -5.09
C ARG A 151 -2.73 -18.64 -3.58
N ALA A 152 -3.22 -17.65 -2.88
CA ALA A 152 -3.17 -17.56 -1.44
C ALA A 152 -4.46 -16.96 -0.86
N ASP A 153 -4.70 -17.19 0.42
CA ASP A 153 -5.71 -16.46 1.17
C ASP A 153 -5.01 -15.46 2.09
N VAL A 154 -5.36 -14.18 1.98
CA VAL A 154 -5.00 -13.22 3.03
C VAL A 154 -5.95 -13.40 4.19
N VAL A 155 -5.42 -13.56 5.39
CA VAL A 155 -6.22 -13.53 6.62
C VAL A 155 -5.92 -12.25 7.38
N GLU A 156 -6.93 -11.41 7.53
CA GLU A 156 -6.79 -10.15 8.24
C GLU A 156 -8.00 -9.89 9.14
N GLY A 157 -7.75 -9.79 10.45
CA GLY A 157 -8.80 -9.62 11.47
C GLY A 157 -9.90 -10.67 11.40
N GLY A 158 -9.53 -11.92 11.13
CA GLY A 158 -10.44 -13.04 11.00
C GLY A 158 -11.12 -13.19 9.63
N VAL A 159 -11.04 -12.17 8.74
CA VAL A 159 -11.61 -12.25 7.40
C VAL A 159 -10.60 -12.87 6.43
N ARG A 160 -11.05 -13.85 5.64
CA ARG A 160 -10.27 -14.49 4.57
C ARG A 160 -10.59 -13.84 3.23
N PHE A 161 -9.54 -13.46 2.51
CA PHE A 161 -9.63 -12.86 1.17
C PHE A 161 -8.81 -13.70 0.20
N PRO A 162 -9.44 -14.46 -0.70
CA PRO A 162 -8.71 -15.17 -1.76
C PRO A 162 -7.98 -14.18 -2.66
N ILE A 163 -6.71 -14.43 -2.92
CA ILE A 163 -5.91 -13.63 -3.85
C ILE A 163 -5.19 -14.52 -4.86
N ASP A 164 -5.01 -13.99 -6.06
CA ASP A 164 -4.11 -14.54 -7.06
C ASP A 164 -3.05 -13.49 -7.40
N PRO A 165 -1.82 -13.61 -6.87
CA PRO A 165 -0.75 -12.68 -7.14
C PRO A 165 -0.34 -12.58 -8.60
N LEU A 166 -0.63 -13.56 -9.43
CA LEU A 166 -0.31 -13.54 -10.87
C LEU A 166 -1.32 -12.70 -11.68
N SER A 167 -2.59 -12.66 -11.29
CA SER A 167 -3.65 -11.98 -12.02
C SER A 167 -4.23 -10.74 -11.32
N GLY A 168 -4.02 -10.58 -10.00
CA GLY A 168 -4.54 -9.49 -9.17
C GLY A 168 -3.92 -8.12 -9.48
N GLN A 169 -4.43 -7.06 -8.83
CA GLN A 169 -3.83 -5.71 -8.91
C GLN A 169 -2.63 -5.57 -7.96
N LYS A 170 -1.58 -4.87 -8.39
CA LYS A 170 -0.34 -4.62 -7.63
C LYS A 170 0.24 -5.94 -7.10
N THR A 171 0.73 -5.95 -5.86
CA THR A 171 1.22 -7.15 -5.16
C THR A 171 0.10 -8.08 -4.67
N GLY A 172 -1.18 -7.66 -4.74
CA GLY A 172 -2.35 -8.46 -4.36
C GLY A 172 -3.12 -7.91 -3.15
N TRP A 173 -2.48 -7.19 -2.24
CA TRP A 173 -3.11 -6.67 -1.03
C TRP A 173 -2.52 -5.31 -0.58
N PHE A 174 -3.30 -4.55 0.21
CA PHE A 174 -2.91 -3.26 0.78
C PHE A 174 -2.66 -3.40 2.29
N PHE A 175 -1.50 -3.95 2.66
CA PHE A 175 -1.13 -4.14 4.07
C PHE A 175 -1.00 -2.83 4.85
N ASP A 176 -0.66 -1.73 4.16
CA ASP A 176 -0.54 -0.38 4.73
C ASP A 176 -1.80 0.11 5.46
N GLN A 177 -2.98 -0.32 5.00
CA GLN A 177 -4.27 0.06 5.58
C GLN A 177 -4.74 -0.84 6.76
N ARG A 178 -4.03 -1.92 7.11
CA ARG A 178 -4.46 -2.84 8.17
C ARG A 178 -4.82 -2.14 9.48
N PRO A 179 -3.97 -1.27 10.08
CA PRO A 179 -4.32 -0.62 11.34
C PRO A 179 -5.52 0.33 11.22
N ASN A 180 -5.75 0.87 10.03
CA ASN A 180 -6.90 1.71 9.77
C ASN A 180 -8.18 0.89 9.66
N ARG A 181 -8.12 -0.28 9.00
CA ARG A 181 -9.23 -1.24 8.97
C ARG A 181 -9.59 -1.74 10.37
N ASP A 182 -8.59 -2.02 11.22
CA ASP A 182 -8.79 -2.40 12.62
C ASP A 182 -9.56 -1.32 13.40
N ARG A 183 -9.16 -0.05 13.25
CA ARG A 183 -9.82 1.09 13.91
C ARG A 183 -11.27 1.25 13.47
N VAL A 184 -11.55 1.13 12.19
CA VAL A 184 -12.91 1.26 11.65
C VAL A 184 -13.77 0.07 12.08
N ALA A 185 -13.24 -1.16 11.99
CA ALA A 185 -13.96 -2.36 12.41
C ALA A 185 -14.32 -2.36 13.91
N ALA A 186 -13.48 -1.78 14.76
CA ALA A 186 -13.75 -1.65 16.19
C ALA A 186 -15.00 -0.79 16.53
N LEU A 187 -15.51 -0.01 15.56
CA LEU A 187 -16.71 0.83 15.72
C LEU A 187 -17.95 0.20 15.05
N ALA A 188 -17.83 -0.99 14.46
CA ALA A 188 -18.81 -1.51 13.53
C ALA A 188 -19.96 -2.29 14.15
N GLU A 189 -19.91 -2.66 15.43
CA GLU A 189 -20.97 -3.45 16.09
C GLU A 189 -22.34 -2.76 15.96
N GLY A 190 -23.30 -3.44 15.33
CA GLY A 190 -24.64 -2.93 15.05
C GLY A 190 -24.73 -1.80 14.03
N ALA A 191 -23.59 -1.35 13.45
CA ALA A 191 -23.52 -0.21 12.56
C ALA A 191 -24.06 -0.53 11.15
N ARG A 192 -24.58 0.49 10.49
CA ARG A 192 -24.78 0.55 9.05
C ARG A 192 -23.57 1.21 8.40
N VAL A 193 -22.87 0.51 7.53
CA VAL A 193 -21.57 0.92 6.97
C VAL A 193 -21.67 1.16 5.48
N LEU A 194 -21.08 2.26 5.00
CA LEU A 194 -20.84 2.53 3.59
C LEU A 194 -19.33 2.55 3.32
N ASP A 195 -18.86 1.70 2.46
CA ASP A 195 -17.46 1.62 2.02
C ASP A 195 -17.37 2.06 0.55
N VAL A 196 -16.84 3.26 0.32
CA VAL A 196 -16.73 3.88 -1.00
C VAL A 196 -15.28 3.79 -1.48
N PHE A 197 -15.09 3.43 -2.75
CA PHE A 197 -13.83 2.96 -3.32
C PHE A 197 -13.40 1.64 -2.66
N SER A 198 -14.38 0.75 -2.46
CA SER A 198 -14.22 -0.41 -1.62
C SER A 198 -13.24 -1.46 -2.16
N HIS A 199 -12.93 -1.43 -3.46
CA HIS A 199 -12.13 -2.44 -4.14
C HIS A 199 -12.68 -3.85 -3.83
N VAL A 200 -11.90 -4.73 -3.21
CA VAL A 200 -12.35 -6.08 -2.78
C VAL A 200 -13.08 -6.07 -1.42
N GLY A 201 -13.51 -4.91 -0.94
CA GLY A 201 -14.32 -4.77 0.26
C GLY A 201 -13.56 -4.95 1.57
N ALA A 202 -12.26 -4.68 1.61
CA ALA A 202 -11.43 -4.98 2.78
C ALA A 202 -11.88 -4.24 4.06
N PHE A 203 -12.31 -2.98 3.99
CA PHE A 203 -12.89 -2.26 5.12
C PHE A 203 -14.27 -2.78 5.47
N GLY A 204 -15.16 -2.86 4.47
CA GLY A 204 -16.55 -3.26 4.69
C GLY A 204 -16.70 -4.67 5.24
N LEU A 205 -15.96 -5.66 4.69
CA LEU A 205 -16.02 -7.04 5.15
C LEU A 205 -15.46 -7.22 6.56
N ARG A 206 -14.42 -6.42 6.93
CA ARG A 206 -13.94 -6.35 8.31
C ARG A 206 -15.03 -5.83 9.25
N CYS A 207 -15.78 -4.81 8.83
CA CYS A 207 -16.93 -4.30 9.58
C CYS A 207 -18.07 -5.32 9.66
N ALA A 208 -18.37 -6.03 8.57
CA ALA A 208 -19.40 -7.07 8.57
C ALA A 208 -19.08 -8.19 9.56
N LEU A 209 -17.82 -8.67 9.60
CA LEU A 209 -17.39 -9.71 10.53
C LEU A 209 -17.39 -9.19 11.98
N ALA A 210 -17.08 -7.90 12.19
CA ALA A 210 -17.10 -7.23 13.48
C ALA A 210 -18.51 -6.84 13.97
N GLY A 211 -19.59 -7.35 13.34
CA GLY A 211 -20.96 -7.20 13.82
C GLY A 211 -21.77 -6.06 13.19
N ALA A 212 -21.29 -5.44 12.10
CA ALA A 212 -22.13 -4.49 11.35
C ALA A 212 -23.42 -5.18 10.89
N ARG A 213 -24.56 -4.46 11.07
CA ARG A 213 -25.88 -4.99 10.66
C ARG A 213 -26.07 -4.97 9.15
N GLU A 214 -25.45 -4.02 8.45
CA GLU A 214 -25.52 -3.82 7.02
C GLU A 214 -24.25 -3.15 6.52
N VAL A 215 -23.72 -3.60 5.38
CA VAL A 215 -22.54 -3.04 4.72
C VAL A 215 -22.87 -2.83 3.25
N THR A 216 -22.68 -1.62 2.74
CA THR A 216 -22.78 -1.31 1.32
C THR A 216 -21.37 -1.03 0.79
N LEU A 217 -20.95 -1.83 -0.21
CA LEU A 217 -19.66 -1.68 -0.91
C LEU A 217 -19.88 -0.99 -2.25
N VAL A 218 -19.17 0.09 -2.52
CA VAL A 218 -19.26 0.83 -3.78
C VAL A 218 -17.91 0.85 -4.47
N ASP A 219 -17.85 0.32 -5.69
CA ASP A 219 -16.67 0.39 -6.57
C ASP A 219 -17.10 0.36 -8.04
N SER A 220 -16.29 0.92 -8.92
CA SER A 220 -16.52 0.88 -10.37
C SER A 220 -16.08 -0.44 -11.01
N SER A 221 -15.19 -1.20 -10.36
CA SER A 221 -14.62 -2.46 -10.84
C SER A 221 -15.54 -3.65 -10.55
N ALA A 222 -16.18 -4.19 -11.59
CA ALA A 222 -16.97 -5.41 -11.47
C ALA A 222 -16.15 -6.60 -10.95
N ALA A 223 -14.89 -6.73 -11.36
CA ALA A 223 -14.01 -7.80 -10.91
C ALA A 223 -13.69 -7.69 -9.42
N ALA A 224 -13.41 -6.47 -8.93
CA ALA A 224 -13.14 -6.25 -7.50
C ALA A 224 -14.39 -6.57 -6.65
N LEU A 225 -15.57 -6.15 -7.08
CA LEU A 225 -16.82 -6.44 -6.38
C LEU A 225 -17.16 -7.94 -6.39
N ALA A 226 -16.92 -8.66 -7.49
CA ALA A 226 -17.09 -10.11 -7.53
C ALA A 226 -16.16 -10.83 -6.51
N HIS A 227 -14.93 -10.36 -6.36
CA HIS A 227 -14.02 -10.84 -5.30
C HIS A 227 -14.56 -10.50 -3.90
N ALA A 228 -15.15 -9.32 -3.71
CA ALA A 228 -15.77 -8.95 -2.43
C ALA A 228 -16.96 -9.85 -2.09
N GLU A 229 -17.84 -10.16 -3.06
CA GLU A 229 -18.96 -11.08 -2.87
C GLU A 229 -18.48 -12.50 -2.55
N GLN A 230 -17.45 -12.99 -3.25
CA GLN A 230 -16.83 -14.28 -2.96
C GLN A 230 -16.25 -14.32 -1.54
N ALA A 231 -15.53 -13.27 -1.13
CA ALA A 231 -14.99 -13.17 0.21
C ALA A 231 -16.11 -13.06 1.27
N ALA A 232 -17.19 -12.31 1.01
CA ALA A 232 -18.36 -12.23 1.90
C ALA A 232 -18.99 -13.61 2.13
N ALA A 233 -19.19 -14.39 1.06
CA ALA A 233 -19.74 -15.75 1.14
C ALA A 233 -18.79 -16.68 1.91
N LEU A 234 -17.49 -16.64 1.63
CA LEU A 234 -16.47 -17.45 2.31
C LEU A 234 -16.43 -17.22 3.82
N ASN A 235 -16.71 -15.98 4.25
CA ASN A 235 -16.69 -15.58 5.66
C ASN A 235 -18.06 -15.60 6.34
N GLY A 236 -19.12 -16.07 5.65
CA GLY A 236 -20.47 -16.20 6.23
C GLY A 236 -21.17 -14.88 6.52
N VAL A 237 -20.80 -13.79 5.81
CA VAL A 237 -21.40 -12.45 6.01
C VAL A 237 -22.15 -11.93 4.78
N ALA A 238 -22.37 -12.77 3.77
CA ALA A 238 -22.98 -12.37 2.49
C ALA A 238 -24.35 -11.69 2.65
N GLU A 239 -25.18 -12.15 3.58
CA GLU A 239 -26.53 -11.59 3.81
C GLU A 239 -26.54 -10.13 4.30
N ARG A 240 -25.40 -9.66 4.85
CA ARG A 240 -25.24 -8.29 5.37
C ARG A 240 -24.54 -7.37 4.39
N VAL A 241 -23.98 -7.90 3.29
CA VAL A 241 -23.12 -7.19 2.36
C VAL A 241 -23.84 -6.97 1.03
N HIS A 242 -23.95 -5.71 0.64
CA HIS A 242 -24.59 -5.29 -0.60
C HIS A 242 -23.56 -4.60 -1.48
N VAL A 243 -23.40 -5.03 -2.73
CA VAL A 243 -22.47 -4.40 -3.67
C VAL A 243 -23.20 -3.46 -4.63
N ARG A 244 -22.57 -2.32 -4.95
CA ARG A 244 -23.01 -1.35 -5.94
C ARG A 244 -21.90 -1.08 -6.92
N ARG A 245 -22.05 -1.51 -8.16
CA ARG A 245 -21.13 -1.15 -9.23
C ARG A 245 -21.47 0.22 -9.78
N GLU A 246 -20.79 1.24 -9.31
CA GLU A 246 -21.08 2.63 -9.66
C GLU A 246 -19.83 3.50 -9.48
N ASP A 247 -19.75 4.65 -10.17
CA ASP A 247 -18.75 5.67 -9.84
C ASP A 247 -19.00 6.18 -8.42
N ALA A 248 -17.94 6.31 -7.65
CA ALA A 248 -18.03 6.67 -6.23
C ALA A 248 -18.70 8.03 -5.97
N PHE A 249 -18.46 9.03 -6.83
CA PHE A 249 -19.08 10.36 -6.70
C PHE A 249 -20.56 10.35 -7.08
N GLU A 250 -20.92 9.55 -8.09
CA GLU A 250 -22.30 9.32 -8.50
C GLU A 250 -23.07 8.58 -7.42
N ALA A 251 -22.51 7.50 -6.87
CA ALA A 251 -23.09 6.72 -5.79
C ALA A 251 -23.35 7.57 -4.53
N MET A 252 -22.35 8.36 -4.08
CA MET A 252 -22.53 9.26 -2.93
C MET A 252 -23.61 10.31 -3.19
N THR A 253 -23.79 10.74 -4.43
CA THR A 253 -24.85 11.67 -4.80
C THR A 253 -26.22 11.00 -4.84
N ALA A 254 -26.31 9.80 -5.40
CA ALA A 254 -27.55 9.01 -5.46
C ALA A 254 -28.06 8.57 -4.07
N LEU A 255 -27.14 8.36 -3.13
CA LEU A 255 -27.44 8.05 -1.73
C LEU A 255 -27.85 9.28 -0.88
N ALA A 256 -27.99 10.46 -1.50
CA ALA A 256 -28.40 11.66 -0.77
C ALA A 256 -29.72 11.41 -0.01
N GLY A 257 -29.72 11.66 1.32
CA GLY A 257 -30.84 11.35 2.22
C GLY A 257 -30.69 10.05 3.02
N GLU A 258 -29.86 9.12 2.57
CA GLU A 258 -29.47 7.94 3.36
C GLU A 258 -28.55 8.35 4.51
N ARG A 259 -28.53 7.52 5.57
CA ARG A 259 -27.63 7.71 6.72
C ARG A 259 -26.95 6.40 7.08
N PHE A 260 -25.65 6.51 7.30
CA PHE A 260 -24.76 5.42 7.72
C PHE A 260 -24.07 5.80 9.02
N ASP A 261 -23.89 4.85 9.90
CA ASP A 261 -23.18 5.06 11.16
C ASP A 261 -21.67 5.23 10.90
N ILE A 262 -21.16 4.56 9.85
CA ILE A 262 -19.77 4.66 9.41
C ILE A 262 -19.75 4.83 7.88
N VAL A 263 -18.98 5.82 7.41
CA VAL A 263 -18.66 6.00 6.00
C VAL A 263 -17.16 5.94 5.82
N VAL A 264 -16.70 5.04 4.95
CA VAL A 264 -15.29 4.87 4.56
C VAL A 264 -15.08 5.42 3.17
N CYS A 265 -14.02 6.21 2.98
CA CYS A 265 -13.57 6.72 1.70
C CYS A 265 -12.05 6.56 1.57
N ASP A 266 -11.62 5.54 0.85
CA ASP A 266 -10.20 5.27 0.55
C ASP A 266 -9.95 5.33 -0.98
N PRO A 267 -9.99 6.53 -1.57
CA PRO A 267 -9.89 6.72 -3.01
C PRO A 267 -8.47 6.42 -3.53
N PRO A 268 -8.34 6.12 -4.84
CA PRO A 268 -7.05 6.08 -5.49
C PRO A 268 -6.34 7.44 -5.42
N ALA A 269 -5.03 7.45 -5.67
CA ALA A 269 -4.24 8.68 -5.64
C ALA A 269 -4.76 9.71 -6.65
N PHE A 270 -5.38 10.79 -6.19
CA PHE A 270 -5.85 11.89 -7.03
C PHE A 270 -4.70 12.84 -7.46
N ALA A 271 -3.66 12.99 -6.64
CA ALA A 271 -2.47 13.77 -6.96
C ALA A 271 -1.33 12.84 -7.40
N LYS A 272 -1.33 12.44 -8.67
CA LYS A 272 -0.34 11.50 -9.25
C LYS A 272 1.00 12.17 -9.55
N SER A 273 1.01 13.49 -9.73
CA SER A 273 2.19 14.30 -9.98
C SER A 273 2.11 15.62 -9.22
N ARG A 274 3.24 16.33 -9.14
CA ARG A 274 3.27 17.68 -8.54
C ARG A 274 2.36 18.67 -9.24
N LYS A 275 2.15 18.51 -10.54
CA LYS A 275 1.22 19.37 -11.34
C LYS A 275 -0.23 19.11 -10.97
N ASP A 276 -0.56 17.90 -10.53
CA ASP A 276 -1.93 17.50 -10.19
C ASP A 276 -2.26 17.76 -8.71
N ALA A 277 -1.32 18.27 -7.91
CA ALA A 277 -1.47 18.40 -6.46
C ALA A 277 -2.72 19.21 -6.08
N ASP A 278 -2.92 20.40 -6.64
CA ASP A 278 -4.06 21.26 -6.32
C ASP A 278 -5.41 20.67 -6.77
N ALA A 279 -5.44 20.04 -7.95
CA ALA A 279 -6.63 19.37 -8.46
C ALA A 279 -6.98 18.14 -7.61
N GLY A 280 -5.96 17.36 -7.22
CA GLY A 280 -6.10 16.21 -6.35
C GLY A 280 -6.58 16.60 -4.95
N LEU A 281 -6.03 17.68 -4.37
CA LEU A 281 -6.49 18.21 -3.07
C LEU A 281 -7.96 18.61 -3.12
N ARG A 282 -8.40 19.33 -4.18
CA ARG A 282 -9.82 19.67 -4.36
C ARG A 282 -10.71 18.43 -4.49
N ALA A 283 -10.22 17.35 -5.12
CA ALA A 283 -10.97 16.11 -5.24
C ALA A 283 -11.20 15.47 -3.86
N TYR A 284 -10.21 15.47 -2.96
CA TYR A 284 -10.40 15.01 -1.57
C TYR A 284 -11.43 15.87 -0.82
N GLY A 285 -11.40 17.19 -0.98
CA GLY A 285 -12.43 18.08 -0.45
C GLY A 285 -13.84 17.75 -0.99
N ARG A 286 -13.95 17.37 -2.28
CA ARG A 286 -15.20 16.90 -2.87
C ARG A 286 -15.67 15.60 -2.26
N VAL A 287 -14.77 14.63 -2.02
CA VAL A 287 -15.09 13.37 -1.30
C VAL A 287 -15.69 13.69 0.06
N ALA A 288 -15.02 14.49 0.88
CA ALA A 288 -15.51 14.85 2.21
C ALA A 288 -16.88 15.57 2.15
N ARG A 289 -17.08 16.47 1.18
CA ARG A 289 -18.34 17.19 0.97
C ARG A 289 -19.51 16.28 0.64
N LEU A 290 -19.29 15.22 -0.13
CA LEU A 290 -20.33 14.28 -0.52
C LEU A 290 -20.55 13.18 0.54
N ALA A 291 -19.50 12.74 1.22
CA ALA A 291 -19.56 11.71 2.24
C ALA A 291 -20.17 12.22 3.56
N ALA A 292 -19.84 13.44 4.00
CA ALA A 292 -20.27 13.95 5.30
C ALA A 292 -21.80 13.99 5.50
N PRO A 293 -22.64 14.34 4.50
CA PRO A 293 -24.09 14.26 4.65
C PRO A 293 -24.63 12.84 4.79
N LEU A 294 -23.89 11.83 4.35
CA LEU A 294 -24.28 10.42 4.46
C LEU A 294 -23.99 9.85 5.86
N VAL A 295 -23.15 10.52 6.65
CA VAL A 295 -22.87 10.10 8.03
C VAL A 295 -24.02 10.51 8.92
N ALA A 296 -24.53 9.58 9.72
CA ALA A 296 -25.52 9.86 10.77
C ALA A 296 -24.94 10.87 11.79
N PRO A 297 -25.78 11.70 12.45
CA PRO A 297 -25.30 12.56 13.53
C PRO A 297 -24.59 11.74 14.62
N GLY A 298 -23.36 12.12 14.98
CA GLY A 298 -22.52 11.37 15.92
C GLY A 298 -21.79 10.16 15.32
N GLY A 299 -22.06 9.82 14.06
CA GLY A 299 -21.37 8.75 13.32
C GLY A 299 -19.97 9.12 12.88
N PHE A 300 -19.33 8.22 12.10
CA PHE A 300 -17.91 8.31 11.79
C PHE A 300 -17.66 8.37 10.28
N LEU A 301 -16.75 9.26 9.89
CA LEU A 301 -16.18 9.35 8.56
C LEU A 301 -14.71 8.94 8.62
N PHE A 302 -14.33 7.90 7.90
CA PHE A 302 -12.95 7.57 7.63
C PHE A 302 -12.59 8.07 6.22
N VAL A 303 -11.52 8.84 6.13
CA VAL A 303 -10.98 9.29 4.83
C VAL A 303 -9.49 9.01 4.76
N ALA A 304 -9.01 8.56 3.58
CA ALA A 304 -7.59 8.28 3.37
C ALA A 304 -7.08 8.90 2.06
N SER A 305 -5.76 8.97 1.93
CA SER A 305 -5.06 9.39 0.73
C SER A 305 -3.71 8.70 0.63
N CYS A 306 -3.47 8.01 -0.47
CA CYS A 306 -2.16 7.46 -0.85
C CYS A 306 -1.37 8.38 -1.79
N SER A 307 -1.78 9.64 -1.97
CA SER A 307 -1.10 10.60 -2.86
C SER A 307 0.18 11.15 -2.23
N HIS A 308 1.34 10.85 -2.79
CA HIS A 308 2.62 11.41 -2.36
C HIS A 308 2.66 12.95 -2.45
N HIS A 309 2.00 13.54 -3.45
CA HIS A 309 2.00 14.98 -3.69
C HIS A 309 0.91 15.75 -2.93
N ALA A 310 0.14 15.08 -2.07
CA ALA A 310 -0.81 15.71 -1.16
C ALA A 310 -0.22 15.68 0.26
N ALA A 311 0.40 16.76 0.72
CA ALA A 311 0.90 16.85 2.09
C ALA A 311 -0.26 16.82 3.11
N LEU A 312 0.03 16.37 4.34
CA LEU A 312 -0.99 16.15 5.37
C LEU A 312 -1.79 17.43 5.69
N GLU A 313 -1.12 18.55 5.91
CA GLU A 313 -1.78 19.81 6.31
C GLU A 313 -2.75 20.34 5.24
N PRO A 314 -2.34 20.55 3.95
CA PRO A 314 -3.27 21.00 2.92
C PRO A 314 -4.36 19.97 2.62
N TRP A 315 -4.08 18.67 2.76
CA TRP A 315 -5.10 17.61 2.63
C TRP A 315 -6.14 17.71 3.77
N THR A 316 -5.71 17.86 5.03
CA THR A 316 -6.60 18.06 6.17
C THR A 316 -7.46 19.31 6.00
N ALA A 317 -6.88 20.40 5.52
CA ALA A 317 -7.63 21.64 5.25
C ALA A 317 -8.74 21.43 4.20
N GLN A 318 -8.49 20.61 3.16
CA GLN A 318 -9.50 20.27 2.16
C GLN A 318 -10.61 19.39 2.71
N ILE A 319 -10.30 18.43 3.59
CA ILE A 319 -11.31 17.63 4.28
C ILE A 319 -12.20 18.53 5.16
N ALA A 320 -11.60 19.42 5.96
CA ALA A 320 -12.34 20.38 6.78
C ALA A 320 -13.21 21.31 5.93
N PHE A 321 -12.69 21.82 4.81
CA PHE A 321 -13.46 22.62 3.85
C PHE A 321 -14.64 21.84 3.26
N GLY A 322 -14.45 20.55 2.95
CA GLY A 322 -15.50 19.66 2.47
C GLY A 322 -16.64 19.49 3.50
N LEU A 323 -16.32 19.24 4.77
CA LEU A 323 -17.26 19.19 5.88
C LEU A 323 -18.05 20.51 6.01
N HIS A 324 -17.35 21.66 6.03
CA HIS A 324 -17.97 22.96 6.09
C HIS A 324 -18.95 23.22 4.93
N ARG A 325 -18.57 22.88 3.69
CA ARG A 325 -19.41 22.98 2.49
C ARG A 325 -20.66 22.08 2.57
N ALA A 326 -20.55 20.97 3.28
CA ALA A 326 -21.67 20.06 3.58
C ALA A 326 -22.55 20.56 4.76
N ARG A 327 -22.21 21.67 5.38
CA ARG A 327 -22.83 22.19 6.60
C ARG A 327 -22.81 21.17 7.75
N ARG A 328 -21.69 20.46 7.88
CA ARG A 328 -21.42 19.50 8.94
C ARG A 328 -20.17 19.95 9.71
N GLU A 329 -20.17 19.68 10.99
CA GLU A 329 -19.02 19.83 11.86
C GLU A 329 -18.43 18.44 12.18
N GLY A 330 -17.20 18.39 12.65
CA GLY A 330 -16.55 17.13 12.98
C GLY A 330 -15.38 17.29 13.94
N ARG A 331 -15.01 16.18 14.55
CA ARG A 331 -13.83 16.05 15.43
C ARG A 331 -12.90 15.01 14.86
N ILE A 332 -11.67 15.38 14.55
CA ILE A 332 -10.64 14.42 14.17
C ILE A 332 -10.23 13.64 15.41
N LEU A 333 -10.56 12.36 15.45
CA LEU A 333 -10.22 11.48 16.57
C LEU A 333 -8.81 10.91 16.41
N VAL A 334 -8.43 10.59 15.16
CA VAL A 334 -7.15 10.01 14.82
C VAL A 334 -6.67 10.58 13.49
N THR A 335 -5.39 10.95 13.43
CA THR A 335 -4.63 11.10 12.20
C THR A 335 -3.62 9.96 12.15
N ALA A 336 -3.64 9.16 11.09
CA ALA A 336 -2.86 7.94 10.95
C ALA A 336 -2.15 7.85 9.59
N GLY A 337 -1.24 6.90 9.49
CA GLY A 337 -0.53 6.54 8.28
C GLY A 337 -0.60 5.04 8.01
N ALA A 338 0.43 4.53 7.34
CA ALA A 338 0.61 3.11 7.07
C ALA A 338 0.94 2.32 8.34
N GLY A 339 0.76 1.01 8.29
CA GLY A 339 1.11 0.10 9.36
C GLY A 339 2.62 0.01 9.63
N PRO A 340 3.04 -0.59 10.76
CA PRO A 340 4.44 -0.69 11.15
C PRO A 340 5.29 -1.58 10.23
N ASP A 341 4.65 -2.39 9.39
CA ASP A 341 5.30 -3.15 8.31
C ASP A 341 5.69 -2.28 7.10
N HIS A 342 5.32 -1.01 7.09
CA HIS A 342 5.72 0.02 6.12
C HIS A 342 6.58 1.11 6.80
N PRO A 343 7.78 0.76 7.29
CA PRO A 343 8.62 1.72 7.98
C PRO A 343 9.05 2.86 7.05
N VAL A 344 9.21 4.05 7.63
CA VAL A 344 9.72 5.24 6.92
C VAL A 344 11.18 5.44 7.28
N HIS A 345 12.04 5.63 6.27
CA HIS A 345 13.43 5.97 6.54
C HIS A 345 13.52 7.43 7.04
N PRO A 346 14.13 7.73 8.21
CA PRO A 346 14.10 9.07 8.79
C PRO A 346 14.65 10.19 7.90
N HIS A 347 15.61 9.87 7.01
CA HIS A 347 16.17 10.81 6.04
C HIS A 347 15.43 10.86 4.71
N LEU A 348 14.33 10.07 4.55
CA LEU A 348 13.49 10.01 3.35
C LEU A 348 12.01 10.12 3.76
N PRO A 349 11.59 11.22 4.43
CA PRO A 349 10.23 11.38 4.96
C PRO A 349 9.16 11.35 3.86
N GLU A 350 9.54 11.61 2.61
CA GLU A 350 8.65 11.51 1.44
C GLU A 350 8.14 10.09 1.17
N THR A 351 8.76 9.07 1.77
CA THR A 351 8.27 7.69 1.69
C THR A 351 7.03 7.43 2.54
N ALA A 352 6.68 8.35 3.46
CA ALA A 352 5.44 8.36 4.22
C ALA A 352 4.27 8.86 3.36
N TYR A 353 3.76 8.02 2.47
CA TYR A 353 2.76 8.42 1.48
C TYR A 353 1.31 8.36 1.96
N LEU A 354 0.97 7.41 2.86
CA LEU A 354 -0.40 7.20 3.33
C LEU A 354 -0.75 8.19 4.45
N LYS A 355 -1.90 8.82 4.31
CA LYS A 355 -2.55 9.67 5.31
C LYS A 355 -3.99 9.22 5.48
N ALA A 356 -4.46 9.15 6.72
CA ALA A 356 -5.84 8.81 7.02
C ALA A 356 -6.34 9.62 8.22
N GLN A 357 -7.61 9.91 8.23
CA GLN A 357 -8.29 10.52 9.39
C GLN A 357 -9.58 9.78 9.69
N LEU A 358 -9.78 9.49 10.96
CA LEU A 358 -11.06 9.07 11.51
C LEU A 358 -11.71 10.29 12.19
N ILE A 359 -12.88 10.66 11.70
CA ILE A 359 -13.59 11.89 12.07
C ILE A 359 -14.97 11.51 12.62
N GLN A 360 -15.30 11.94 13.83
CA GLN A 360 -16.69 11.94 14.28
C GLN A 360 -17.42 13.13 13.65
N VAL A 361 -18.53 12.87 12.97
CA VAL A 361 -19.34 13.91 12.32
C VAL A 361 -20.52 14.27 13.21
N LEU A 362 -20.69 15.58 13.49
CA LEU A 362 -21.71 16.12 14.38
C LEU A 362 -22.96 16.52 13.62
#